data_b310193614b25433d8e61cb4fae8b89c
#
_entry.id   b310193614b25433d8e61cb4fae8b89c
#
_cell.length_a   1.000
_cell.length_b   1.000
_cell.length_c   1.000
_cell.angle_alpha   90.00
_cell.angle_beta   90.00
_cell.angle_gamma   90.00
#
_symmetry.space_group_name_H-M   'P 1'
#
loop_
_entity.id
_entity.type
_entity.pdbx_description
1 polymer ?
#
loop_
_entity_poly.entity_id
_entity_poly.type
_entity_poly.pdbx_seq_one_letter_code
_entity_poly.pdbx_strand_id
1 'polypeptide(L)'
;MGHQLAYRAAVDGKPPVSKTLLSTTLPTSELFAQTRRLTFAAVAFFVTSLAAPTSYAQSSGPYAGMAGKWAGGGTVTLDDGSTERLRCRAAYQVSGPNMNMSLTCASDAYKFNLTADVVDQGGTITGQWSETSRAITGSLQGHGGGGNFQVTAVTAGFNANIALRTTGNKQSVIIKADSVFRGANISLTK
;
A
#
# COMPACT_ATOMS: atom_id res chain seq x y z
N MET A 1 -50.47 19.18 1.73
CA MET A 1 -50.83 17.82 1.34
C MET A 1 -49.48 17.14 1.00
N GLY A 2 -48.83 16.47 1.82
CA GLY A 2 -49.18 15.32 2.65
C GLY A 2 -48.57 14.09 2.00
N HIS A 3 -47.40 13.63 2.47
CA HIS A 3 -47.19 12.24 2.85
C HIS A 3 -45.81 12.07 3.48
N GLN A 4 -45.78 12.15 4.79
CA GLN A 4 -44.82 11.47 5.66
C GLN A 4 -45.15 9.99 5.61
N LEU A 5 -44.16 9.14 5.36
CA LEU A 5 -44.24 7.76 5.79
C LEU A 5 -42.92 7.36 6.46
N ALA A 6 -43.09 7.18 7.74
CA ALA A 6 -42.15 6.61 8.67
C ALA A 6 -41.71 5.20 8.25
N TYR A 7 -40.44 4.89 8.38
CA TYR A 7 -39.98 3.52 8.57
C TYR A 7 -39.25 3.41 9.91
N ARG A 8 -39.97 2.87 10.84
CA ARG A 8 -39.55 2.56 12.21
C ARG A 8 -39.26 1.08 12.30
N ALA A 9 -38.15 0.76 12.93
CA ALA A 9 -37.85 -0.44 13.74
C ALA A 9 -37.77 -1.82 13.07
N ALA A 10 -36.63 -2.45 13.27
CA ALA A 10 -36.47 -3.84 13.68
C ALA A 10 -35.05 -3.96 14.25
N VAL A 11 -34.90 -3.95 15.52
CA VAL A 11 -35.06 -4.97 16.53
C VAL A 11 -33.87 -5.94 16.61
N ASP A 12 -33.24 -5.86 17.76
CA ASP A 12 -32.42 -6.85 18.46
C ASP A 12 -32.44 -8.28 17.93
N GLY A 13 -31.22 -8.79 17.66
CA GLY A 13 -30.97 -10.19 17.44
C GLY A 13 -29.67 -10.64 18.10
N LYS A 14 -29.73 -10.76 19.44
CA LYS A 14 -28.70 -11.41 20.24
C LYS A 14 -28.78 -12.93 20.05
N PRO A 15 -27.76 -13.65 19.63
CA PRO A 15 -27.78 -15.10 19.60
C PRO A 15 -27.56 -15.69 21.01
N PRO A 16 -28.17 -16.82 21.35
CA PRO A 16 -28.13 -17.42 22.67
C PRO A 16 -26.80 -18.13 22.92
N VAL A 17 -26.34 -17.95 24.15
CA VAL A 17 -25.20 -18.67 24.73
C VAL A 17 -25.65 -20.12 25.05
N SER A 18 -25.15 -21.07 24.31
CA SER A 18 -25.29 -22.48 24.71
C SER A 18 -24.17 -22.90 25.64
N LYS A 19 -24.51 -23.01 26.91
CA LYS A 19 -23.73 -23.74 27.90
C LYS A 19 -23.97 -25.23 27.69
N THR A 20 -22.97 -25.95 27.24
CA THR A 20 -23.00 -27.43 27.33
C THR A 20 -21.98 -27.82 28.40
N LEU A 21 -22.50 -28.15 29.55
CA LEU A 21 -21.86 -28.95 30.59
C LEU A 21 -21.80 -30.39 30.10
N LEU A 22 -20.63 -30.97 29.99
CA LEU A 22 -20.48 -32.42 30.04
C LEU A 22 -19.46 -32.74 31.13
N SER A 23 -20.00 -33.17 32.24
CA SER A 23 -19.38 -34.06 33.22
C SER A 23 -19.01 -35.37 32.54
N THR A 24 -17.88 -35.96 32.89
CA THR A 24 -17.90 -37.41 33.18
C THR A 24 -16.49 -37.90 33.46
N THR A 25 -16.29 -38.26 34.68
CA THR A 25 -15.81 -39.52 35.23
C THR A 25 -14.42 -40.00 34.88
N LEU A 26 -13.62 -39.97 35.93
CA LEU A 26 -12.44 -40.80 36.15
C LEU A 26 -12.86 -42.27 36.34
N PRO A 27 -12.04 -43.21 35.94
CA PRO A 27 -11.91 -44.46 36.67
C PRO A 27 -10.56 -44.56 37.40
N THR A 28 -10.69 -44.89 38.63
CA THR A 28 -9.66 -45.29 39.59
C THR A 28 -9.05 -46.66 39.25
N SER A 29 -7.82 -46.77 39.68
CA SER A 29 -7.12 -47.99 40.10
C SER A 29 -6.71 -49.04 39.05
N GLU A 30 -5.42 -49.21 38.98
CA GLU A 30 -4.79 -50.50 39.34
C GLU A 30 -3.30 -50.28 39.65
N LEU A 31 -2.95 -50.59 40.89
CA LEU A 31 -1.58 -50.81 41.34
C LEU A 31 -1.07 -52.13 40.70
N PHE A 32 0.05 -52.06 40.03
CA PHE A 32 0.98 -53.19 40.00
C PHE A 32 2.41 -52.66 40.06
N ALA A 33 3.02 -52.88 41.21
CA ALA A 33 4.42 -52.77 41.42
C ALA A 33 5.16 -53.85 40.63
N GLN A 34 6.11 -53.49 39.79
CA GLN A 34 7.26 -54.30 39.46
C GLN A 34 8.51 -53.48 39.29
N THR A 35 9.33 -53.55 40.29
CA THR A 35 10.75 -53.24 40.24
C THR A 35 11.48 -54.03 39.17
N ARG A 36 12.14 -53.35 38.22
CA ARG A 36 13.40 -53.86 37.64
C ARG A 36 14.21 -52.80 36.89
N ARG A 37 15.36 -52.52 37.50
CA ARG A 37 16.66 -52.23 36.88
C ARG A 37 16.80 -51.01 35.95
N LEU A 38 17.52 -50.07 36.47
CA LEU A 38 18.27 -48.98 35.87
C LEU A 38 18.93 -49.36 34.53
N THR A 39 18.62 -48.59 33.49
CA THR A 39 19.56 -48.20 32.47
C THR A 39 19.27 -46.77 32.09
N PHE A 40 20.14 -45.85 32.50
CA PHE A 40 20.09 -44.45 32.07
C PHE A 40 20.54 -44.38 30.61
N ALA A 41 19.64 -44.29 29.67
CA ALA A 41 19.93 -43.83 28.33
C ALA A 41 19.56 -42.38 28.26
N ALA A 42 20.54 -41.49 28.40
CA ALA A 42 20.38 -40.06 28.17
C ALA A 42 20.19 -39.84 26.65
N VAL A 43 18.96 -39.74 26.22
CA VAL A 43 18.64 -39.29 24.86
C VAL A 43 18.65 -37.75 24.89
N ALA A 44 19.79 -37.21 24.44
CA ALA A 44 19.91 -35.78 24.16
C ALA A 44 19.02 -35.42 22.95
N PHE A 45 17.85 -34.85 23.20
CA PHE A 45 17.06 -34.24 22.16
C PHE A 45 17.73 -32.94 21.71
N PHE A 46 18.45 -33.02 20.61
CA PHE A 46 18.87 -31.84 19.86
C PHE A 46 17.61 -31.21 19.23
N VAL A 47 17.07 -30.20 19.87
CA VAL A 47 16.05 -29.35 19.27
C VAL A 47 16.78 -28.45 18.27
N THR A 48 16.88 -28.89 17.02
CA THR A 48 17.30 -28.02 15.92
C THR A 48 16.16 -27.05 15.63
N SER A 49 16.26 -25.84 16.14
CA SER A 49 15.38 -24.73 15.78
C SER A 49 15.62 -24.42 14.29
N LEU A 50 14.77 -24.93 13.42
CA LEU A 50 14.69 -24.51 12.03
C LEU A 50 14.15 -23.07 12.03
N ALA A 51 15.07 -22.10 12.02
CA ALA A 51 14.73 -20.73 11.69
C ALA A 51 14.25 -20.72 10.24
N ALA A 52 12.93 -20.73 10.04
CA ALA A 52 12.36 -20.55 8.73
C ALA A 52 12.76 -19.14 8.22
N PRO A 53 13.36 -19.02 7.02
CA PRO A 53 13.62 -17.72 6.45
C PRO A 53 12.27 -17.03 6.27
N THR A 54 12.12 -15.84 6.85
CA THR A 54 10.98 -14.96 6.56
C THR A 54 11.09 -14.56 5.11
N SER A 55 10.39 -15.28 4.24
CA SER A 55 10.23 -14.89 2.85
C SER A 55 9.44 -13.57 2.87
N TYR A 56 10.12 -12.46 2.63
CA TYR A 56 9.44 -11.23 2.26
C TYR A 56 8.71 -11.54 0.97
N ALA A 57 7.39 -11.64 1.04
CA ALA A 57 6.56 -11.77 -0.14
C ALA A 57 6.82 -10.55 -1.02
N GLN A 58 7.59 -10.73 -2.08
CA GLN A 58 7.68 -9.72 -3.12
C GLN A 58 6.27 -9.56 -3.66
N SER A 59 5.71 -8.36 -3.53
CA SER A 59 4.41 -8.06 -4.08
C SER A 59 4.44 -8.37 -5.57
N SER A 60 3.82 -9.47 -5.96
CA SER A 60 3.55 -9.78 -7.36
C SER A 60 2.40 -8.89 -7.80
N GLY A 61 2.48 -8.33 -8.99
CA GLY A 61 1.42 -7.48 -9.52
C GLY A 61 1.96 -6.29 -10.30
N PRO A 62 1.06 -5.46 -10.85
CA PRO A 62 1.44 -4.35 -11.74
C PRO A 62 2.37 -3.34 -11.09
N TYR A 63 2.24 -3.16 -9.77
CA TYR A 63 3.03 -2.23 -8.95
C TYR A 63 4.17 -2.91 -8.17
N ALA A 64 4.61 -4.10 -8.60
CA ALA A 64 5.70 -4.81 -7.95
C ALA A 64 6.96 -3.94 -7.80
N GLY A 65 7.56 -3.95 -6.62
CA GLY A 65 8.74 -3.16 -6.31
C GLY A 65 8.48 -1.70 -5.91
N MET A 66 7.27 -1.16 -6.13
CA MET A 66 6.94 0.23 -5.79
C MET A 66 6.66 0.45 -4.30
N ALA A 67 6.00 -0.51 -3.63
CA ALA A 67 5.59 -0.37 -2.24
C ALA A 67 6.71 0.12 -1.32
N GLY A 68 6.38 1.01 -0.38
CA GLY A 68 7.29 1.55 0.62
C GLY A 68 7.57 3.04 0.51
N LYS A 69 8.61 3.49 1.23
CA LYS A 69 9.00 4.89 1.31
C LYS A 69 10.18 5.16 0.39
N TRP A 70 10.11 6.27 -0.32
CA TRP A 70 11.10 6.72 -1.28
C TRP A 70 11.51 8.15 -0.97
N ALA A 71 12.78 8.49 -1.18
CA ALA A 71 13.28 9.84 -0.98
C ALA A 71 14.25 10.22 -2.09
N GLY A 72 14.35 11.50 -2.38
CA GLY A 72 15.26 12.01 -3.40
C GLY A 72 15.00 13.45 -3.74
N GLY A 73 15.21 13.80 -4.99
CA GLY A 73 15.01 15.16 -5.45
C GLY A 73 14.92 15.25 -6.95
N GLY A 74 14.90 16.48 -7.43
CA GLY A 74 14.76 16.75 -8.85
C GLY A 74 14.77 18.23 -9.15
N THR A 75 14.18 18.57 -10.29
CA THR A 75 13.96 19.94 -10.73
C THR A 75 12.53 20.15 -11.16
N VAL A 76 11.98 21.31 -10.90
CA VAL A 76 10.73 21.81 -11.47
C VAL A 76 11.06 22.93 -12.45
N THR A 77 10.31 22.98 -13.56
CA THR A 77 10.35 24.06 -14.54
C THR A 77 9.04 24.80 -14.51
N LEU A 78 9.09 26.11 -14.37
CA LEU A 78 7.95 27.02 -14.34
C LEU A 78 7.68 27.62 -15.74
N ASP A 79 6.58 28.35 -15.91
CA ASP A 79 6.14 28.93 -17.16
C ASP A 79 7.08 30.04 -17.70
N ASP A 80 7.75 30.75 -16.80
CA ASP A 80 8.79 31.72 -17.13
C ASP A 80 10.13 31.11 -17.56
N GLY A 81 10.21 29.76 -17.57
CA GLY A 81 11.41 29.00 -17.90
C GLY A 81 12.39 28.84 -16.75
N SER A 82 12.11 29.42 -15.60
CA SER A 82 12.94 29.22 -14.40
C SER A 82 12.89 27.77 -13.92
N THR A 83 13.95 27.32 -13.27
CA THR A 83 14.05 25.98 -12.71
C THR A 83 14.46 26.04 -11.25
N GLU A 84 13.82 25.23 -10.43
CA GLU A 84 14.12 25.10 -9.02
C GLU A 84 14.45 23.66 -8.64
N ARG A 85 15.32 23.50 -7.66
CA ARG A 85 15.63 22.19 -7.09
C ARG A 85 14.57 21.75 -6.10
N LEU A 86 14.10 20.53 -6.25
CA LEU A 86 13.14 19.90 -5.37
C LEU A 86 13.81 18.88 -4.45
N ARG A 87 13.33 18.82 -3.21
CA ARG A 87 13.50 17.67 -2.30
C ARG A 87 12.16 16.97 -2.20
N CYS A 88 12.16 15.66 -2.47
CA CYS A 88 10.93 14.89 -2.57
C CYS A 88 10.94 13.69 -1.63
N ARG A 89 9.76 13.34 -1.12
CA ARG A 89 9.47 12.11 -0.42
C ARG A 89 8.18 11.52 -0.97
N ALA A 90 8.21 10.23 -1.25
CA ALA A 90 7.02 9.50 -1.69
C ALA A 90 6.77 8.28 -0.80
N ALA A 91 5.52 7.89 -0.68
CA ALA A 91 5.12 6.62 -0.08
C ALA A 91 4.08 5.97 -0.97
N TYR A 92 4.26 4.68 -1.20
CA TYR A 92 3.36 3.85 -1.98
C TYR A 92 2.83 2.70 -1.11
N GLN A 93 1.52 2.55 -1.06
CA GLN A 93 0.84 1.41 -0.46
C GLN A 93 0.21 0.61 -1.60
N VAL A 94 0.62 -0.64 -1.74
CA VAL A 94 0.22 -1.52 -2.84
C VAL A 94 -0.56 -2.69 -2.28
N SER A 95 -1.73 -2.97 -2.85
CA SER A 95 -2.57 -4.11 -2.51
C SER A 95 -3.19 -4.70 -3.79
N GLY A 96 -2.56 -5.74 -4.33
CA GLY A 96 -2.98 -6.34 -5.59
C GLY A 96 -2.97 -5.32 -6.74
N PRO A 97 -4.13 -5.09 -7.39
CA PRO A 97 -4.27 -4.13 -8.47
C PRO A 97 -4.41 -2.68 -7.99
N ASN A 98 -4.46 -2.43 -6.69
CA ASN A 98 -4.67 -1.10 -6.14
C ASN A 98 -3.36 -0.51 -5.62
N MET A 99 -3.18 0.79 -5.80
CA MET A 99 -2.08 1.54 -5.23
C MET A 99 -2.54 2.91 -4.73
N ASN A 100 -2.22 3.21 -3.48
CA ASN A 100 -2.31 4.55 -2.92
C ASN A 100 -0.91 5.18 -2.92
N MET A 101 -0.80 6.41 -3.37
CA MET A 101 0.45 7.15 -3.44
C MET A 101 0.33 8.49 -2.71
N SER A 102 1.36 8.85 -1.98
CA SER A 102 1.58 10.22 -1.53
C SER A 102 2.95 10.68 -1.97
N LEU A 103 3.05 11.92 -2.46
CA LEU A 103 4.29 12.56 -2.87
C LEU A 103 4.31 13.99 -2.35
N THR A 104 5.31 14.33 -1.55
CA THR A 104 5.58 15.69 -1.14
C THR A 104 6.90 16.12 -1.74
N CYS A 105 6.90 17.24 -2.47
CA CYS A 105 8.09 17.88 -2.96
C CYS A 105 8.11 19.36 -2.55
N ALA A 106 9.28 19.87 -2.23
CA ALA A 106 9.47 21.26 -1.87
C ALA A 106 10.82 21.80 -2.40
N SER A 107 10.80 23.06 -2.83
CA SER A 107 11.94 23.95 -3.03
C SER A 107 11.86 25.09 -2.01
N ASP A 108 12.67 26.12 -2.19
CA ASP A 108 12.61 27.32 -1.34
C ASP A 108 11.35 28.16 -1.61
N ALA A 109 10.85 28.18 -2.85
CA ALA A 109 9.68 28.97 -3.25
C ALA A 109 8.44 28.12 -3.59
N TYR A 110 8.60 26.83 -3.86
CA TYR A 110 7.53 25.99 -4.36
C TYR A 110 7.34 24.72 -3.52
N LYS A 111 6.10 24.42 -3.17
CA LYS A 111 5.73 23.17 -2.49
C LYS A 111 4.48 22.58 -3.11
N PHE A 112 4.46 21.27 -3.25
CA PHE A 112 3.26 20.52 -3.62
C PHE A 112 3.15 19.20 -2.85
N ASN A 113 1.92 18.83 -2.56
CA ASN A 113 1.56 17.61 -1.87
C ASN A 113 0.52 16.86 -2.72
N LEU A 114 0.96 15.81 -3.37
CA LEU A 114 0.12 14.98 -4.22
C LEU A 114 -0.29 13.71 -3.48
N THR A 115 -1.54 13.34 -3.65
CA THR A 115 -2.06 12.00 -3.33
C THR A 115 -2.72 11.42 -4.57
N ALA A 116 -2.65 10.11 -4.73
CA ALA A 116 -3.36 9.42 -5.81
C ALA A 116 -3.80 8.03 -5.36
N ASP A 117 -4.98 7.66 -5.82
CA ASP A 117 -5.55 6.34 -5.69
C ASP A 117 -5.75 5.77 -7.09
N VAL A 118 -5.05 4.70 -7.41
CA VAL A 118 -5.05 4.12 -8.76
C VAL A 118 -5.33 2.63 -8.73
N VAL A 119 -5.96 2.18 -9.79
CA VAL A 119 -6.29 0.77 -10.02
C VAL A 119 -5.74 0.35 -11.36
N ASP A 120 -5.09 -0.80 -11.39
CA ASP A 120 -4.71 -1.49 -12.62
C ASP A 120 -5.81 -2.47 -13.06
N GLN A 121 -6.16 -2.43 -14.31
CA GLN A 121 -7.10 -3.34 -14.96
C GLN A 121 -6.42 -3.98 -16.17
N GLY A 122 -5.47 -4.90 -15.90
CA GLY A 122 -4.76 -5.60 -16.95
C GLY A 122 -3.84 -4.69 -17.79
N GLY A 123 -3.12 -3.77 -17.13
CA GLY A 123 -2.23 -2.81 -17.77
C GLY A 123 -2.89 -1.46 -18.11
N THR A 124 -4.20 -1.34 -17.98
CA THR A 124 -4.91 -0.06 -18.02
C THR A 124 -4.96 0.53 -16.63
N ILE A 125 -4.41 1.72 -16.46
CA ILE A 125 -4.34 2.45 -15.21
C ILE A 125 -5.42 3.51 -15.18
N THR A 126 -6.25 3.50 -14.15
CA THR A 126 -7.25 4.54 -13.88
C THR A 126 -7.20 4.97 -12.41
N GLY A 127 -7.63 6.18 -12.11
CA GLY A 127 -7.64 6.63 -10.73
C GLY A 127 -8.02 8.10 -10.56
N GLN A 128 -7.85 8.55 -9.31
CA GLN A 128 -8.05 9.93 -8.91
C GLN A 128 -6.77 10.46 -8.28
N TRP A 129 -6.54 11.75 -8.40
CA TRP A 129 -5.43 12.44 -7.76
C TRP A 129 -5.88 13.75 -7.14
N SER A 130 -5.12 14.21 -6.17
CA SER A 130 -5.35 15.49 -5.51
C SER A 130 -4.01 16.16 -5.19
N GLU A 131 -3.93 17.46 -5.45
CA GLU A 131 -2.91 18.36 -4.91
C GLU A 131 -3.52 19.13 -3.74
N THR A 132 -3.12 18.73 -2.53
CA THR A 132 -3.81 19.18 -1.30
C THR A 132 -3.46 20.61 -0.88
N SER A 133 -2.31 21.15 -1.33
CA SER A 133 -1.91 22.54 -1.00
C SER A 133 -2.74 23.59 -1.75
N ARG A 134 -3.32 23.22 -2.89
CA ARG A 134 -4.12 24.12 -3.75
C ARG A 134 -5.54 23.65 -3.96
N ALA A 135 -5.93 22.54 -3.28
CA ALA A 135 -7.25 21.92 -3.42
C ALA A 135 -7.62 21.59 -4.88
N ILE A 136 -6.66 21.14 -5.66
CA ILE A 136 -6.87 20.72 -7.06
C ILE A 136 -7.07 19.21 -7.06
N THR A 137 -8.07 18.74 -7.76
CA THR A 137 -8.36 17.31 -7.94
C THR A 137 -8.54 16.99 -9.41
N GLY A 138 -8.35 15.74 -9.77
CA GLY A 138 -8.55 15.28 -11.13
C GLY A 138 -8.49 13.76 -11.25
N SER A 139 -8.69 13.27 -12.47
CA SER A 139 -8.57 11.87 -12.80
C SER A 139 -7.18 11.52 -13.34
N LEU A 140 -6.82 10.25 -13.19
CA LEU A 140 -5.66 9.63 -13.80
C LEU A 140 -6.12 8.57 -14.78
N GLN A 141 -5.50 8.55 -15.95
CA GLN A 141 -5.73 7.50 -16.95
C GLN A 141 -4.45 7.21 -17.73
N GLY A 142 -4.23 5.97 -18.10
CA GLY A 142 -3.06 5.59 -18.86
C GLY A 142 -2.79 4.10 -18.87
N HIS A 143 -1.54 3.75 -19.03
CA HIS A 143 -1.12 2.36 -19.14
C HIS A 143 0.18 2.14 -18.37
N GLY A 144 0.39 0.91 -17.91
CA GLY A 144 1.66 0.53 -17.31
C GLY A 144 1.63 -0.82 -16.62
N GLY A 145 2.79 -1.19 -16.10
CA GLY A 145 3.03 -2.42 -15.38
C GLY A 145 4.52 -2.71 -15.30
N GLY A 146 4.90 -3.60 -14.38
CA GLY A 146 6.31 -3.99 -14.24
C GLY A 146 7.27 -2.82 -13.94
N GLY A 147 6.78 -1.78 -13.25
CA GLY A 147 7.57 -0.61 -12.90
C GLY A 147 7.62 0.49 -13.96
N ASN A 148 6.96 0.33 -15.11
CA ASN A 148 6.91 1.36 -16.16
C ASN A 148 5.46 1.82 -16.34
N PHE A 149 5.21 3.11 -16.17
CA PHE A 149 3.87 3.69 -16.24
C PHE A 149 3.90 4.97 -17.07
N GLN A 150 2.89 5.13 -17.93
CA GLN A 150 2.61 6.36 -18.66
C GLN A 150 1.16 6.71 -18.42
N VAL A 151 0.93 7.77 -17.68
CA VAL A 151 -0.40 8.21 -17.30
C VAL A 151 -0.57 9.70 -17.56
N THR A 152 -1.79 10.10 -17.83
CA THR A 152 -2.19 11.49 -17.94
C THR A 152 -3.05 11.85 -16.74
N ALA A 153 -2.64 12.87 -16.02
CA ALA A 153 -3.44 13.53 -15.01
C ALA A 153 -4.29 14.60 -15.67
N VAL A 154 -5.61 14.53 -15.47
CA VAL A 154 -6.60 15.41 -16.11
C VAL A 154 -7.34 16.20 -15.03
N THR A 155 -7.49 17.48 -15.25
CA THR A 155 -8.33 18.39 -14.43
C THR A 155 -9.01 19.42 -15.33
N ALA A 156 -9.90 20.22 -14.76
CA ALA A 156 -10.64 21.23 -15.52
C ALA A 156 -9.76 22.33 -16.15
N GLY A 157 -8.56 22.56 -15.63
CA GLY A 157 -7.68 23.66 -16.07
C GLY A 157 -6.45 23.24 -16.86
N PHE A 158 -6.00 21.99 -16.79
CA PHE A 158 -4.80 21.51 -17.48
C PHE A 158 -4.71 19.99 -17.53
N ASN A 159 -3.80 19.51 -18.37
CA ASN A 159 -3.39 18.12 -18.42
C ASN A 159 -1.89 18.01 -18.12
N ALA A 160 -1.50 16.91 -17.45
CA ALA A 160 -0.10 16.59 -17.23
C ALA A 160 0.19 15.14 -17.64
N ASN A 161 1.19 14.95 -18.48
CA ASN A 161 1.69 13.65 -18.85
C ASN A 161 2.79 13.23 -17.89
N ILE A 162 2.67 12.04 -17.33
CA ILE A 162 3.56 11.50 -16.30
C ILE A 162 4.15 10.18 -16.82
N ALA A 163 5.47 10.12 -16.92
CA ALA A 163 6.21 8.88 -17.16
C ALA A 163 6.94 8.51 -15.86
N LEU A 164 6.65 7.34 -15.32
CA LEU A 164 7.26 6.81 -14.11
C LEU A 164 7.97 5.49 -14.46
N ARG A 165 9.21 5.37 -14.04
CA ARG A 165 9.99 4.15 -14.19
C ARG A 165 10.64 3.77 -12.86
N THR A 166 10.40 2.54 -12.43
CA THR A 166 10.99 1.93 -11.23
C THR A 166 11.87 0.76 -11.63
N THR A 167 13.09 0.73 -11.15
CA THR A 167 14.03 -0.38 -11.37
C THR A 167 14.77 -0.66 -10.06
N GLY A 168 14.47 -1.78 -9.44
CA GLY A 168 15.01 -2.11 -8.13
C GLY A 168 14.63 -1.03 -7.09
N ASN A 169 15.64 -0.40 -6.50
CA ASN A 169 15.48 0.66 -5.50
C ASN A 169 15.60 2.09 -6.08
N LYS A 170 15.49 2.24 -7.41
CA LYS A 170 15.56 3.54 -8.10
C LYS A 170 14.27 3.82 -8.84
N GLN A 171 13.82 5.05 -8.78
CA GLN A 171 12.63 5.52 -9.48
C GLN A 171 12.90 6.85 -10.16
N SER A 172 12.46 6.99 -11.41
CA SER A 172 12.47 8.23 -12.17
C SER A 172 11.03 8.61 -12.50
N VAL A 173 10.70 9.88 -12.28
CA VAL A 173 9.39 10.45 -12.61
C VAL A 173 9.63 11.69 -13.46
N ILE A 174 9.05 11.70 -14.66
CA ILE A 174 9.07 12.82 -15.59
C ILE A 174 7.64 13.31 -15.74
N ILE A 175 7.41 14.58 -15.45
CA ILE A 175 6.11 15.23 -15.58
C ILE A 175 6.24 16.34 -16.63
N LYS A 176 5.29 16.40 -17.56
CA LYS A 176 5.13 17.49 -18.51
C LYS A 176 3.71 18.00 -18.44
N ALA A 177 3.53 19.29 -18.22
CA ALA A 177 2.22 19.89 -18.04
C ALA A 177 2.09 21.18 -18.87
N ASP A 178 0.85 21.54 -19.13
CA ASP A 178 0.45 22.68 -19.94
C ASP A 178 -0.19 23.75 -19.06
N SER A 179 0.57 24.22 -18.05
CA SER A 179 0.11 25.18 -17.05
C SER A 179 1.28 26.05 -16.58
N VAL A 180 1.07 26.84 -15.53
CA VAL A 180 2.12 27.57 -14.80
C VAL A 180 3.27 26.64 -14.35
N PHE A 181 2.95 25.41 -14.04
CA PHE A 181 3.89 24.32 -13.87
C PHE A 181 4.14 23.64 -15.21
N ARG A 182 5.31 23.81 -15.82
CA ARG A 182 5.65 23.20 -17.12
C ARG A 182 6.07 21.75 -17.00
N GLY A 183 6.71 21.39 -15.91
CA GLY A 183 7.12 20.02 -15.69
C GLY A 183 8.08 19.82 -14.54
N ALA A 184 8.37 18.55 -14.27
CA ALA A 184 9.39 18.17 -13.29
C ALA A 184 10.12 16.91 -13.73
N ASN A 185 11.39 16.82 -13.31
CA ASN A 185 12.19 15.60 -13.39
C ASN A 185 12.61 15.23 -11.96
N ILE A 186 12.18 14.07 -11.49
CA ILE A 186 12.37 13.63 -10.10
C ILE A 186 13.05 12.26 -10.11
N SER A 187 14.07 12.10 -9.27
CA SER A 187 14.74 10.82 -9.03
C SER A 187 14.62 10.48 -7.56
N LEU A 188 14.12 9.29 -7.28
CA LEU A 188 13.91 8.78 -5.93
C LEU A 188 14.66 7.47 -5.72
N THR A 189 15.03 7.22 -4.48
CA THR A 189 15.61 5.96 -4.02
C THR A 189 14.88 5.45 -2.78
N LYS A 190 14.89 4.15 -2.63
CA LYS A 190 14.27 3.43 -1.52
C LYS A 190 15.32 2.94 -0.54
#